data_99dfeb25166591786cf54a62314ef882
#
_entry.id   99dfeb25166591786cf54a62314ef882
#
_cell.length_a   1.000
_cell.length_b   1.000
_cell.length_c   1.000
_cell.angle_alpha   90.00
_cell.angle_beta   90.00
_cell.angle_gamma   90.00
#
_symmetry.space_group_name_H-M   'P 1'
#
loop_
_entity.id
_entity.type
_entity.pdbx_description
1 polymer ?
#
loop_
_entity_poly.entity_id
_entity_poly.type
_entity_poly.pdbx_seq_one_letter_code
_entity_poly.pdbx_strand_id
1 'polypeptide(L)'
;ETIDRDLGLGLATGNPIPVTRNSCRMVDNTLEETPEKESKPYQFREQKFPLAELMYWQQYGITPEILELYKVCSLRDFQSVTADGTPFTYTSSVTEPMYGYKSKRYIKLYRPFSKTRFLYGGNFGDNYCFGLEQLPAKGDTLFITGGEKDVMSLAAHGFHAICFNSETVTVPPTLIYKLTFRFKHIILLYDTDKTGKESARKQEKQLEEFSVKRLLLPLSGTKEEKDISDYFKAGNTREDFLKLFIEFLDNLYSDTLIMLKSCEIDFNNPPAKAQVIISAGDVPLGTQGNLFGITGGEGTGKSNYIAAMLAGCICQPDKEVDTLGIQITANSKRKAVLLYDTEQSEVQLFKNVSNLLARAKQPDKPEELKAFCLTGMSRKERLHAIVQSMDKFYYQYGGIQLVVIDGIADLVKSANDEAESVAVIDELYRLAGIYNTCILCVLHFVPNGLKLRGHLGSELQRKAATILSIEKDEEPTQSVVKALKVRDGSPLDVPLMLFAWDKAAGMHLYKGEKPREEKEKRKEKELVCVARDIFGRQTHITYIDLCEQLQQILDVKERTAKSYVRFMRERDIIIKDPSNQSYFMIGLI
;
A
#
# COMPACT_ATOMS: atom_id res chain seq x y z
N GLU A 1 -11.74 -0.13 -15.43
CA GLU A 1 -12.71 -0.72 -16.40
C GLU A 1 -12.10 -1.90 -17.17
N THR A 2 -10.88 -1.79 -17.71
CA THR A 2 -10.26 -2.87 -18.49
C THR A 2 -9.99 -4.11 -17.62
N ILE A 3 -9.42 -3.93 -16.43
CA ILE A 3 -9.17 -5.03 -15.47
C ILE A 3 -10.47 -5.68 -14.98
N ASP A 4 -11.50 -4.88 -14.72
CA ASP A 4 -12.81 -5.39 -14.29
C ASP A 4 -13.49 -6.22 -15.37
N ARG A 5 -13.40 -5.79 -16.63
CA ARG A 5 -13.93 -6.54 -17.79
C ARG A 5 -13.16 -7.83 -18.04
N ASP A 6 -11.83 -7.81 -17.92
CA ASP A 6 -10.99 -8.99 -18.17
C ASP A 6 -11.12 -10.04 -17.05
N LEU A 7 -11.44 -9.61 -15.83
CA LEU A 7 -11.66 -10.50 -14.68
C LEU A 7 -13.13 -10.82 -14.42
N GLY A 8 -14.07 -10.14 -15.10
CA GLY A 8 -15.51 -10.35 -14.94
C GLY A 8 -16.04 -10.03 -13.54
N LEU A 9 -15.44 -9.05 -12.85
CA LEU A 9 -15.77 -8.73 -11.45
C LEU A 9 -17.04 -7.89 -11.29
N GLY A 10 -17.52 -7.24 -12.35
CA GLY A 10 -18.74 -6.42 -12.34
C GLY A 10 -18.67 -5.16 -11.48
N LEU A 11 -17.48 -4.72 -11.09
CA LEU A 11 -17.28 -3.56 -10.20
C LEU A 11 -17.61 -2.23 -10.88
N ALA A 12 -17.40 -2.14 -12.18
CA ALA A 12 -17.64 -0.92 -12.97
C ALA A 12 -19.13 -0.66 -13.23
N THR A 13 -20.01 -1.64 -13.10
CA THR A 13 -21.45 -1.54 -13.41
C THR A 13 -22.31 -1.14 -12.21
N GLY A 14 -21.76 -1.08 -11.00
CA GLY A 14 -22.47 -0.71 -9.78
C GLY A 14 -23.56 -1.69 -9.33
N ASN A 15 -23.73 -2.83 -10.00
CA ASN A 15 -24.67 -3.86 -9.60
C ASN A 15 -24.05 -4.76 -8.54
N PRO A 16 -24.63 -4.89 -7.33
CA PRO A 16 -24.15 -5.79 -6.33
C PRO A 16 -24.29 -7.24 -6.82
N ILE A 17 -23.20 -7.99 -6.82
CA ILE A 17 -23.24 -9.44 -7.05
C ILE A 17 -24.09 -10.04 -5.91
N PRO A 18 -25.19 -10.78 -6.20
CA PRO A 18 -25.97 -11.40 -5.14
C PRO A 18 -25.12 -12.44 -4.44
N VAL A 19 -24.76 -12.16 -3.19
CA VAL A 19 -24.13 -13.14 -2.29
C VAL A 19 -25.21 -14.14 -1.87
N THR A 20 -25.46 -15.14 -2.69
CA THR A 20 -26.24 -16.30 -2.28
C THR A 20 -25.40 -17.13 -1.30
N ARG A 21 -25.71 -17.05 -0.02
CA ARG A 21 -25.32 -18.05 0.98
C ARG A 21 -25.87 -19.41 0.53
N ASN A 22 -25.00 -20.40 0.48
CA ASN A 22 -25.19 -21.82 0.20
C ASN A 22 -25.04 -22.25 -1.26
N SER A 23 -23.80 -22.46 -1.63
CA SER A 23 -23.37 -23.71 -2.28
C SER A 23 -21.87 -23.86 -2.04
N CYS A 24 -21.47 -24.84 -1.24
CA CYS A 24 -20.20 -25.52 -1.44
C CYS A 24 -20.27 -26.12 -2.86
N ARG A 25 -20.01 -25.31 -3.88
CA ARG A 25 -19.71 -25.85 -5.21
C ARG A 25 -18.36 -26.54 -5.03
N MET A 26 -18.36 -27.86 -5.20
CA MET A 26 -17.12 -28.60 -5.47
C MET A 26 -16.36 -27.79 -6.50
N VAL A 27 -15.13 -27.39 -6.17
CA VAL A 27 -14.25 -26.72 -7.11
C VAL A 27 -14.08 -27.71 -8.25
N ASP A 28 -14.48 -27.32 -9.44
CA ASP A 28 -14.33 -28.17 -10.63
C ASP A 28 -12.82 -28.30 -10.92
N ASN A 29 -12.26 -29.43 -10.47
CA ASN A 29 -10.86 -29.78 -10.65
C ASN A 29 -10.62 -30.49 -12.00
N THR A 30 -11.62 -30.53 -12.88
CA THR A 30 -11.46 -31.19 -14.18
C THR A 30 -10.65 -30.32 -15.14
N LEU A 31 -9.64 -30.94 -15.74
CA LEU A 31 -8.98 -30.41 -16.93
C LEU A 31 -9.96 -30.51 -18.11
N GLU A 32 -9.95 -29.55 -19.02
CA GLU A 32 -10.80 -29.58 -20.21
C GLU A 32 -10.64 -30.90 -20.98
N GLU A 33 -11.75 -31.49 -21.35
CA GLU A 33 -11.74 -32.79 -22.06
C GLU A 33 -11.16 -32.59 -23.46
N THR A 34 -10.05 -33.28 -23.73
CA THR A 34 -9.54 -33.43 -25.11
C THR A 34 -10.34 -34.48 -25.86
N PRO A 35 -10.44 -34.39 -27.21
CA PRO A 35 -11.13 -35.38 -28.03
C PRO A 35 -10.55 -36.79 -27.80
N GLU A 36 -11.44 -37.80 -27.74
CA GLU A 36 -11.10 -39.18 -27.41
C GLU A 36 -10.11 -39.74 -28.44
N LYS A 37 -8.89 -40.06 -27.96
CA LYS A 37 -7.95 -40.95 -28.70
C LYS A 37 -8.43 -42.40 -28.57
N GLU A 38 -8.22 -43.22 -29.57
CA GLU A 38 -8.56 -44.65 -29.52
C GLU A 38 -8.00 -45.31 -28.26
N SER A 39 -8.92 -45.87 -27.45
CA SER A 39 -8.60 -46.51 -26.18
C SER A 39 -7.95 -47.85 -26.38
N LYS A 40 -6.72 -48.06 -25.88
CA LYS A 40 -6.10 -49.38 -25.88
C LYS A 40 -6.86 -50.29 -24.89
N PRO A 41 -7.34 -51.47 -25.34
CA PRO A 41 -7.99 -52.42 -24.47
C PRO A 41 -7.03 -52.89 -23.38
N TYR A 42 -7.51 -52.99 -22.15
CA TYR A 42 -6.70 -53.50 -21.05
C TYR A 42 -7.58 -54.22 -20.01
N GLN A 43 -6.96 -55.17 -19.33
CA GLN A 43 -7.54 -55.86 -18.19
C GLN A 43 -6.48 -55.98 -17.09
N PHE A 44 -6.88 -55.97 -15.84
CA PHE A 44 -5.99 -56.19 -14.71
C PHE A 44 -6.71 -56.89 -13.56
N ARG A 45 -5.93 -57.59 -12.76
CA ARG A 45 -6.42 -58.15 -11.48
C ARG A 45 -5.65 -57.54 -10.33
N GLU A 46 -6.41 -56.99 -9.38
CA GLU A 46 -5.87 -56.47 -8.12
C GLU A 46 -5.56 -57.60 -7.17
N GLN A 47 -4.64 -57.34 -6.26
CA GLN A 47 -4.39 -58.17 -5.07
C GLN A 47 -4.24 -57.28 -3.84
N LYS A 48 -4.37 -57.88 -2.67
CA LYS A 48 -4.04 -57.18 -1.42
C LYS A 48 -2.54 -56.89 -1.41
N PHE A 49 -2.15 -55.73 -0.90
CA PHE A 49 -0.74 -55.39 -0.74
C PHE A 49 -0.04 -56.40 0.16
N PRO A 50 0.93 -57.19 -0.33
CA PRO A 50 1.82 -57.99 0.48
C PRO A 50 2.64 -57.11 1.45
N LEU A 51 3.07 -57.66 2.58
CA LEU A 51 3.86 -56.91 3.57
C LEU A 51 5.14 -56.29 2.95
N ALA A 52 5.82 -57.03 2.07
CA ALA A 52 7.02 -56.54 1.39
C ALA A 52 6.77 -55.29 0.52
N GLU A 53 5.59 -55.21 -0.10
CA GLU A 53 5.20 -54.05 -0.90
C GLU A 53 4.81 -52.86 0.00
N LEU A 54 4.16 -53.10 1.13
CA LEU A 54 3.90 -52.05 2.12
C LEU A 54 5.20 -51.48 2.71
N MET A 55 6.19 -52.35 3.01
CA MET A 55 7.52 -51.93 3.43
C MET A 55 8.26 -51.12 2.34
N TYR A 56 8.08 -51.47 1.05
CA TYR A 56 8.60 -50.69 -0.05
C TYR A 56 8.05 -49.26 -0.05
N TRP A 57 6.76 -49.05 0.16
CA TRP A 57 6.16 -47.73 0.21
C TRP A 57 6.49 -46.99 1.51
N GLN A 58 6.56 -47.71 2.63
CA GLN A 58 6.87 -47.13 3.94
C GLN A 58 8.24 -46.49 4.01
N GLN A 59 9.25 -46.96 3.23
CA GLN A 59 10.57 -46.30 3.18
C GLN A 59 10.54 -44.86 2.65
N TYR A 60 9.46 -44.45 1.97
CA TYR A 60 9.19 -43.10 1.49
C TYR A 60 8.16 -42.34 2.34
N GLY A 61 7.82 -42.90 3.53
CA GLY A 61 6.79 -42.36 4.40
C GLY A 61 5.35 -42.66 3.96
N ILE A 62 5.17 -43.36 2.83
CA ILE A 62 3.84 -43.61 2.24
C ILE A 62 3.17 -44.75 2.98
N THR A 63 2.05 -44.45 3.67
CA THR A 63 1.25 -45.41 4.42
C THR A 63 0.13 -46.04 3.59
N PRO A 64 -0.53 -47.12 4.05
CA PRO A 64 -1.68 -47.71 3.37
C PRO A 64 -2.81 -46.69 3.12
N GLU A 65 -3.05 -45.78 4.06
CA GLU A 65 -4.09 -44.73 3.96
C GLU A 65 -3.77 -43.75 2.81
N ILE A 66 -2.49 -43.42 2.62
CA ILE A 66 -2.05 -42.58 1.49
C ILE A 66 -2.25 -43.33 0.17
N LEU A 67 -1.89 -44.62 0.10
CA LEU A 67 -2.12 -45.42 -1.10
C LEU A 67 -3.61 -45.47 -1.46
N GLU A 68 -4.48 -45.65 -0.49
CA GLU A 68 -5.94 -45.63 -0.69
C GLU A 68 -6.45 -44.26 -1.13
N LEU A 69 -6.00 -43.17 -0.48
CA LEU A 69 -6.35 -41.78 -0.83
C LEU A 69 -6.03 -41.46 -2.28
N TYR A 70 -4.89 -41.94 -2.76
CA TYR A 70 -4.43 -41.72 -4.14
C TYR A 70 -4.85 -42.82 -5.11
N LYS A 71 -5.74 -43.73 -4.69
CA LYS A 71 -6.31 -44.83 -5.51
C LYS A 71 -5.21 -45.75 -6.13
N VAL A 72 -4.15 -46.01 -5.36
CA VAL A 72 -3.07 -46.92 -5.75
C VAL A 72 -3.45 -48.33 -5.34
N CYS A 73 -3.22 -49.30 -6.25
CA CYS A 73 -3.47 -50.72 -5.95
C CYS A 73 -2.24 -51.55 -6.29
N SER A 74 -2.08 -52.70 -5.60
CA SER A 74 -1.17 -53.75 -6.03
C SER A 74 -1.86 -54.62 -7.08
N LEU A 75 -1.12 -54.91 -8.14
CA LEU A 75 -1.64 -55.71 -9.27
C LEU A 75 -1.01 -57.08 -9.31
N ARG A 76 -1.85 -58.10 -9.49
CA ARG A 76 -1.41 -59.47 -9.72
C ARG A 76 -0.97 -59.65 -11.16
N ASP A 77 -1.76 -59.20 -12.13
CA ASP A 77 -1.45 -59.24 -13.55
C ASP A 77 -2.08 -58.06 -14.30
N PHE A 78 -1.51 -57.76 -15.45
CA PHE A 78 -1.97 -56.74 -16.38
C PHE A 78 -1.87 -57.27 -17.80
N GLN A 79 -2.92 -57.13 -18.58
CA GLN A 79 -3.04 -57.54 -19.97
C GLN A 79 -3.39 -56.34 -20.83
N SER A 80 -2.76 -56.20 -21.97
CA SER A 80 -3.05 -55.17 -22.96
C SER A 80 -2.51 -55.62 -24.35
N VAL A 81 -2.54 -54.71 -25.31
CA VAL A 81 -1.99 -54.93 -26.64
C VAL A 81 -0.87 -53.93 -26.93
N THR A 82 0.12 -54.35 -27.70
CA THR A 82 1.18 -53.51 -28.24
C THR A 82 0.62 -52.58 -29.31
N ALA A 83 1.45 -51.66 -29.87
CA ALA A 83 1.00 -50.75 -30.92
C ALA A 83 0.56 -51.45 -32.21
N ASP A 84 1.10 -52.63 -32.46
CA ASP A 84 0.78 -53.51 -33.59
C ASP A 84 -0.38 -54.48 -33.31
N GLY A 85 -1.05 -54.35 -32.15
CA GLY A 85 -2.20 -55.17 -31.78
C GLY A 85 -1.85 -56.52 -31.14
N THR A 86 -0.56 -56.85 -30.93
CA THR A 86 -0.15 -58.11 -30.31
C THR A 86 -0.47 -58.11 -28.80
N PRO A 87 -1.24 -59.07 -28.26
CA PRO A 87 -1.56 -59.16 -26.86
C PRO A 87 -0.32 -59.50 -26.02
N PHE A 88 -0.22 -58.90 -24.83
CA PHE A 88 0.82 -59.22 -23.87
C PHE A 88 0.25 -59.27 -22.45
N THR A 89 0.91 -60.02 -21.58
CA THR A 89 0.55 -60.12 -20.17
C THR A 89 1.80 -59.93 -19.31
N TYR A 90 1.70 -59.08 -18.32
CA TYR A 90 2.67 -58.99 -17.24
C TYR A 90 2.06 -59.55 -15.94
N THR A 91 2.83 -60.35 -15.23
CA THR A 91 2.46 -60.92 -13.92
C THR A 91 3.43 -60.41 -12.86
N SER A 92 2.93 -59.91 -11.75
CA SER A 92 3.77 -59.47 -10.64
C SER A 92 4.44 -60.65 -9.93
N SER A 93 5.57 -60.39 -9.31
CA SER A 93 6.29 -61.31 -8.45
C SER A 93 6.83 -60.58 -7.22
N VAL A 94 7.35 -61.30 -6.25
CA VAL A 94 8.01 -60.70 -5.08
C VAL A 94 9.19 -59.80 -5.47
N THR A 95 9.91 -60.13 -6.53
CA THR A 95 11.05 -59.36 -7.00
C THR A 95 10.67 -58.28 -8.03
N GLU A 96 9.54 -58.44 -8.69
CA GLU A 96 8.99 -57.47 -9.65
C GLU A 96 7.54 -57.10 -9.31
N PRO A 97 7.29 -56.36 -8.24
CA PRO A 97 5.95 -55.89 -7.90
C PRO A 97 5.42 -54.92 -8.95
N MET A 98 4.12 -54.80 -9.05
CA MET A 98 3.43 -53.96 -10.00
C MET A 98 2.31 -53.20 -9.33
N TYR A 99 2.35 -51.88 -9.45
CA TYR A 99 1.38 -50.97 -8.86
C TYR A 99 0.59 -50.25 -9.94
N GLY A 100 -0.69 -50.00 -9.67
CA GLY A 100 -1.58 -49.29 -10.58
C GLY A 100 -2.06 -47.98 -9.96
N TYR A 101 -1.85 -46.86 -10.68
CA TYR A 101 -2.49 -45.58 -10.41
C TYR A 101 -3.81 -45.52 -11.19
N LYS A 102 -4.93 -45.72 -10.49
CA LYS A 102 -6.25 -45.90 -11.11
C LYS A 102 -6.97 -44.59 -11.36
N SER A 103 -7.55 -44.47 -12.55
CA SER A 103 -8.53 -43.45 -12.91
C SER A 103 -9.78 -44.12 -13.50
N LYS A 104 -10.85 -43.38 -13.72
CA LYS A 104 -12.07 -43.89 -14.37
C LYS A 104 -11.85 -44.34 -15.82
N ARG A 105 -10.89 -43.75 -16.54
CA ARG A 105 -10.70 -43.91 -17.98
C ARG A 105 -9.38 -44.61 -18.37
N TYR A 106 -8.44 -44.74 -17.42
CA TYR A 106 -7.10 -45.29 -17.67
C TYR A 106 -6.49 -45.87 -16.41
N ILE A 107 -5.42 -46.61 -16.59
CA ILE A 107 -4.50 -47.02 -15.55
C ILE A 107 -3.06 -46.75 -15.99
N LYS A 108 -2.26 -46.12 -15.10
CA LYS A 108 -0.80 -46.07 -15.26
C LYS A 108 -0.17 -47.07 -14.32
N LEU A 109 0.68 -47.93 -14.84
CA LEU A 109 1.36 -48.97 -14.07
C LEU A 109 2.77 -48.52 -13.75
N TYR A 110 3.18 -48.80 -12.52
CA TYR A 110 4.53 -48.55 -12.02
C TYR A 110 5.19 -49.86 -11.60
N ARG A 111 6.35 -50.15 -12.18
CA ARG A 111 7.17 -51.35 -11.96
C ARG A 111 8.56 -50.92 -11.52
N PRO A 112 8.81 -50.70 -10.20
CA PRO A 112 10.01 -50.01 -9.69
C PRO A 112 11.32 -50.70 -10.06
N PHE A 113 11.34 -52.03 -10.16
CA PHE A 113 12.54 -52.83 -10.38
C PHE A 113 12.68 -53.34 -11.81
N SER A 114 11.70 -53.08 -12.68
CA SER A 114 11.73 -53.52 -14.06
C SER A 114 12.45 -52.54 -14.98
N LYS A 115 13.03 -53.04 -16.08
CA LYS A 115 13.64 -52.19 -17.12
C LYS A 115 12.61 -51.24 -17.74
N THR A 116 11.38 -51.72 -17.99
CA THR A 116 10.25 -50.89 -18.41
C THR A 116 9.43 -50.54 -17.18
N ARG A 117 9.70 -49.34 -16.62
CA ARG A 117 9.09 -48.91 -15.35
C ARG A 117 7.63 -48.58 -15.47
N PHE A 118 7.19 -48.01 -16.58
CA PHE A 118 5.83 -47.53 -16.76
C PHE A 118 5.14 -48.19 -17.94
N LEU A 119 3.87 -48.56 -17.73
CA LEU A 119 2.97 -49.07 -18.76
C LEU A 119 1.65 -48.34 -18.64
N TYR A 120 0.88 -48.34 -19.72
CA TYR A 120 -0.37 -47.59 -19.78
C TYR A 120 -1.49 -48.44 -20.34
N GLY A 121 -2.68 -48.36 -19.75
CA GLY A 121 -3.89 -49.00 -20.25
C GLY A 121 -5.04 -47.98 -20.31
N GLY A 122 -5.90 -48.11 -21.33
CA GLY A 122 -7.04 -47.24 -21.52
C GLY A 122 -6.71 -45.95 -22.26
N ASN A 123 -7.55 -44.95 -22.13
CA ASN A 123 -7.39 -43.64 -22.74
C ASN A 123 -6.50 -42.74 -21.84
N PHE A 124 -5.19 -42.91 -22.00
CA PHE A 124 -4.20 -42.10 -21.30
C PHE A 124 -3.92 -40.82 -22.11
N GLY A 125 -4.55 -39.71 -21.74
CA GLY A 125 -4.51 -38.46 -22.50
C GLY A 125 -3.41 -37.50 -22.06
N ASP A 126 -3.29 -36.41 -22.84
CA ASP A 126 -2.31 -35.34 -22.59
C ASP A 126 -2.60 -34.53 -21.32
N ASN A 127 -3.79 -34.66 -20.73
CA ASN A 127 -4.27 -33.96 -19.53
C ASN A 127 -4.03 -34.72 -18.22
N TYR A 128 -3.08 -35.67 -18.20
CA TYR A 128 -2.75 -36.39 -16.99
C TYR A 128 -2.18 -35.46 -15.92
N CYS A 129 -2.84 -35.39 -14.77
CA CYS A 129 -2.36 -34.68 -13.58
C CYS A 129 -2.72 -35.51 -12.34
N PHE A 130 -1.70 -36.06 -11.70
CA PHE A 130 -1.86 -36.87 -10.48
C PHE A 130 -1.81 -35.96 -9.25
N GLY A 131 -2.66 -36.24 -8.27
CA GLY A 131 -2.75 -35.48 -7.03
C GLY A 131 -3.73 -34.28 -7.07
N LEU A 132 -4.26 -33.92 -8.25
CA LEU A 132 -5.15 -32.77 -8.38
C LEU A 132 -6.46 -32.90 -7.61
N GLU A 133 -7.05 -34.10 -7.58
CA GLU A 133 -8.29 -34.40 -6.84
C GLU A 133 -8.12 -34.29 -5.30
N GLN A 134 -6.89 -34.52 -4.81
CA GLN A 134 -6.57 -34.52 -3.38
C GLN A 134 -6.23 -33.12 -2.85
N LEU A 135 -6.12 -32.12 -3.72
CA LEU A 135 -5.79 -30.76 -3.29
C LEU A 135 -6.92 -30.09 -2.52
N PRO A 136 -6.64 -29.38 -1.41
CA PRO A 136 -7.63 -28.59 -0.69
C PRO A 136 -8.11 -27.40 -1.55
N ALA A 137 -9.24 -26.81 -1.18
CA ALA A 137 -9.74 -25.61 -1.85
C ALA A 137 -8.78 -24.42 -1.74
N LYS A 138 -8.02 -24.33 -0.64
CA LYS A 138 -6.94 -23.32 -0.42
C LYS A 138 -5.79 -23.94 0.36
N GLY A 139 -4.58 -23.48 0.08
CA GLY A 139 -3.35 -23.91 0.78
C GLY A 139 -2.26 -22.83 0.67
N ASP A 140 -1.17 -23.03 1.41
CA ASP A 140 -0.03 -22.10 1.35
C ASP A 140 0.89 -22.39 0.17
N THR A 141 1.36 -23.64 0.05
CA THR A 141 2.31 -24.03 -0.98
C THR A 141 1.84 -25.28 -1.71
N LEU A 142 1.97 -25.26 -3.02
CA LEU A 142 1.78 -26.40 -3.92
C LEU A 142 3.10 -26.76 -4.57
N PHE A 143 3.52 -28.01 -4.47
CA PHE A 143 4.68 -28.54 -5.17
C PHE A 143 4.26 -29.23 -6.46
N ILE A 144 5.03 -29.02 -7.53
CA ILE A 144 4.91 -29.76 -8.80
C ILE A 144 6.15 -30.64 -8.92
N THR A 145 5.95 -31.96 -8.85
CA THR A 145 7.04 -32.95 -8.80
C THR A 145 7.22 -33.73 -10.10
N GLY A 146 8.27 -34.55 -10.17
CA GLY A 146 8.57 -35.40 -11.31
C GLY A 146 7.72 -36.65 -11.45
N GLY A 147 7.14 -37.13 -10.34
CA GLY A 147 6.43 -38.42 -10.36
C GLY A 147 5.40 -38.60 -9.23
N GLU A 148 4.57 -39.65 -9.40
CA GLU A 148 3.48 -39.99 -8.48
C GLU A 148 3.98 -40.39 -7.08
N LYS A 149 5.12 -41.05 -7.01
CA LYS A 149 5.78 -41.45 -5.77
C LYS A 149 6.09 -40.21 -4.91
N ASP A 150 6.60 -39.16 -5.56
CA ASP A 150 6.97 -37.91 -4.90
C ASP A 150 5.77 -37.15 -4.37
N VAL A 151 4.68 -37.12 -5.15
CA VAL A 151 3.39 -36.53 -4.70
C VAL A 151 2.91 -37.20 -3.43
N MET A 152 2.90 -38.54 -3.39
CA MET A 152 2.45 -39.30 -2.22
C MET A 152 3.41 -39.16 -1.03
N SER A 153 4.71 -39.12 -1.27
CA SER A 153 5.72 -38.90 -0.23
C SER A 153 5.56 -37.51 0.41
N LEU A 154 5.38 -36.47 -0.39
CA LEU A 154 5.06 -35.13 0.12
C LEU A 154 3.74 -35.11 0.92
N ALA A 155 2.70 -35.76 0.41
CA ALA A 155 1.41 -35.87 1.11
C ALA A 155 1.55 -36.57 2.46
N ALA A 156 2.34 -37.63 2.55
CA ALA A 156 2.66 -38.33 3.80
C ALA A 156 3.34 -37.41 4.84
N HIS A 157 4.09 -36.41 4.37
CA HIS A 157 4.73 -35.41 5.24
C HIS A 157 3.91 -34.12 5.40
N GLY A 158 2.64 -34.11 4.94
CA GLY A 158 1.69 -33.01 5.15
C GLY A 158 1.88 -31.83 4.17
N PHE A 159 2.42 -32.08 2.98
CA PHE A 159 2.55 -31.09 1.92
C PHE A 159 1.60 -31.41 0.75
N HIS A 160 1.22 -30.38 0.01
CA HIS A 160 0.38 -30.53 -1.18
C HIS A 160 1.23 -30.60 -2.43
N ALA A 161 0.97 -31.60 -3.25
CA ALA A 161 1.73 -31.77 -4.49
C ALA A 161 0.88 -32.35 -5.62
N ILE A 162 1.31 -32.08 -6.84
CA ILE A 162 0.81 -32.68 -8.08
C ILE A 162 1.99 -33.09 -8.96
N CYS A 163 1.76 -34.01 -9.87
CA CYS A 163 2.69 -34.24 -10.96
C CYS A 163 1.97 -34.50 -12.29
N PHE A 164 2.71 -34.30 -13.38
CA PHE A 164 2.29 -34.68 -14.73
C PHE A 164 2.90 -36.02 -15.11
N ASN A 165 2.66 -36.51 -16.33
CA ASN A 165 3.14 -37.82 -16.75
C ASN A 165 4.68 -37.96 -16.71
N SER A 166 5.38 -36.86 -16.88
CA SER A 166 6.85 -36.78 -16.86
C SER A 166 7.25 -35.31 -16.63
N GLU A 167 8.42 -35.06 -16.06
CA GLU A 167 9.06 -33.74 -15.92
C GLU A 167 9.23 -32.98 -17.24
N THR A 168 9.30 -33.69 -18.35
CA THR A 168 9.47 -33.11 -19.68
C THR A 168 8.16 -32.64 -20.33
N VAL A 169 7.02 -33.05 -19.76
CA VAL A 169 5.70 -32.61 -20.22
C VAL A 169 5.50 -31.15 -19.86
N THR A 170 5.02 -30.37 -20.81
CA THR A 170 4.70 -28.94 -20.58
C THR A 170 3.56 -28.81 -19.57
N VAL A 171 3.81 -28.09 -18.52
CA VAL A 171 2.80 -27.76 -17.51
C VAL A 171 1.77 -26.80 -18.13
N PRO A 172 0.47 -27.11 -18.11
CA PRO A 172 -0.54 -26.28 -18.73
C PRO A 172 -0.69 -24.92 -17.99
N PRO A 173 -0.45 -23.78 -18.65
CA PRO A 173 -0.57 -22.45 -18.02
C PRO A 173 -1.96 -22.16 -17.49
N THR A 174 -3.02 -22.64 -18.18
CA THR A 174 -4.42 -22.49 -17.76
C THR A 174 -4.73 -23.18 -16.43
N LEU A 175 -4.11 -24.33 -16.16
CA LEU A 175 -4.23 -25.01 -14.87
C LEU A 175 -3.48 -24.22 -13.79
N ILE A 176 -2.27 -23.77 -14.07
CA ILE A 176 -1.49 -22.97 -13.10
C ILE A 176 -2.23 -21.70 -12.74
N TYR A 177 -2.77 -20.99 -13.72
CA TYR A 177 -3.61 -19.81 -13.46
C TYR A 177 -4.75 -20.11 -12.47
N LYS A 178 -5.50 -21.21 -12.64
CA LYS A 178 -6.53 -21.62 -11.70
C LYS A 178 -5.97 -21.92 -10.29
N LEU A 179 -4.77 -22.51 -10.21
CA LEU A 179 -4.13 -22.87 -8.96
C LEU A 179 -3.54 -21.68 -8.20
N THR A 180 -3.19 -20.57 -8.88
CA THR A 180 -2.75 -19.33 -8.19
C THR A 180 -3.83 -18.69 -7.31
N PHE A 181 -5.12 -18.96 -7.57
CA PHE A 181 -6.22 -18.54 -6.69
C PHE A 181 -6.39 -19.42 -5.45
N ARG A 182 -5.70 -20.57 -5.40
CA ARG A 182 -5.81 -21.57 -4.32
C ARG A 182 -4.56 -21.61 -3.45
N PHE A 183 -3.38 -21.36 -4.01
CA PHE A 183 -2.10 -21.48 -3.34
C PHE A 183 -1.30 -20.18 -3.44
N LYS A 184 -0.66 -19.78 -2.33
CA LYS A 184 0.22 -18.59 -2.29
C LYS A 184 1.50 -18.80 -3.09
N HIS A 185 2.06 -20.00 -3.01
CA HIS A 185 3.29 -20.38 -3.70
C HIS A 185 3.05 -21.63 -4.53
N ILE A 186 3.54 -21.64 -5.77
CA ILE A 186 3.61 -22.81 -6.65
C ILE A 186 5.07 -23.03 -6.96
N ILE A 187 5.61 -24.19 -6.55
CA ILE A 187 7.03 -24.50 -6.58
C ILE A 187 7.30 -25.75 -7.41
N LEU A 188 8.14 -25.63 -8.41
CA LEU A 188 8.68 -26.78 -9.15
C LEU A 188 9.72 -27.49 -8.28
N LEU A 189 9.49 -28.75 -7.99
CA LEU A 189 10.35 -29.62 -7.19
C LEU A 189 10.67 -30.90 -7.99
N TYR A 190 11.45 -30.72 -9.06
CA TYR A 190 11.84 -31.79 -9.97
C TYR A 190 13.14 -32.48 -9.51
N ASP A 191 13.46 -33.59 -10.13
CA ASP A 191 14.68 -34.35 -9.87
C ASP A 191 15.94 -33.48 -10.00
N THR A 192 16.93 -33.78 -9.17
CA THR A 192 18.22 -33.06 -9.17
C THR A 192 19.20 -33.54 -10.22
N ASP A 193 18.82 -34.52 -11.03
CA ASP A 193 19.62 -34.96 -12.18
C ASP A 193 19.60 -33.89 -13.31
N LYS A 194 20.37 -34.13 -14.37
CA LYS A 194 20.50 -33.17 -15.49
C LYS A 194 19.15 -32.88 -16.15
N THR A 195 18.34 -33.91 -16.39
CA THR A 195 17.05 -33.79 -17.08
C THR A 195 16.05 -32.99 -16.23
N GLY A 196 15.94 -33.31 -14.96
CA GLY A 196 15.06 -32.61 -14.03
C GLY A 196 15.43 -31.12 -13.88
N LYS A 197 16.73 -30.81 -13.72
CA LYS A 197 17.22 -29.44 -13.67
C LYS A 197 16.92 -28.61 -14.92
N GLU A 198 17.13 -29.19 -16.11
CA GLU A 198 16.84 -28.52 -17.38
C GLU A 198 15.34 -28.33 -17.58
N SER A 199 14.53 -29.34 -17.26
CA SER A 199 13.07 -29.27 -17.34
C SER A 199 12.50 -28.23 -16.36
N ALA A 200 12.98 -28.20 -15.11
CA ALA A 200 12.56 -27.21 -14.13
C ALA A 200 12.86 -25.77 -14.58
N ARG A 201 14.06 -25.53 -15.15
CA ARG A 201 14.42 -24.19 -15.69
C ARG A 201 13.51 -23.77 -16.85
N LYS A 202 13.20 -24.70 -17.75
CA LYS A 202 12.31 -24.43 -18.89
C LYS A 202 10.90 -24.10 -18.43
N GLN A 203 10.36 -24.88 -17.48
CA GLN A 203 9.02 -24.66 -16.94
C GLN A 203 8.94 -23.36 -16.11
N GLU A 204 9.94 -23.06 -15.28
CA GLU A 204 10.01 -21.80 -14.52
C GLU A 204 9.94 -20.58 -15.44
N LYS A 205 10.71 -20.59 -16.55
CA LYS A 205 10.67 -19.51 -17.54
C LYS A 205 9.32 -19.42 -18.26
N GLN A 206 8.71 -20.56 -18.60
CA GLN A 206 7.41 -20.60 -19.27
C GLN A 206 6.28 -20.08 -18.36
N LEU A 207 6.40 -20.27 -17.05
CA LEU A 207 5.38 -19.94 -16.04
C LEU A 207 5.75 -18.70 -15.22
N GLU A 208 6.68 -17.87 -15.71
CA GLU A 208 7.18 -16.69 -15.02
C GLU A 208 6.06 -15.69 -14.66
N GLU A 209 5.09 -15.51 -15.54
CA GLU A 209 3.92 -14.64 -15.31
C GLU A 209 3.08 -15.04 -14.09
N PHE A 210 3.11 -16.33 -13.69
CA PHE A 210 2.43 -16.86 -12.51
C PHE A 210 3.31 -16.91 -11.28
N SER A 211 4.50 -16.32 -11.32
CA SER A 211 5.47 -16.32 -10.22
C SER A 211 5.86 -17.74 -9.73
N VAL A 212 5.77 -18.74 -10.60
CA VAL A 212 6.23 -20.10 -10.29
C VAL A 212 7.75 -20.10 -10.15
N LYS A 213 8.26 -20.70 -9.09
CA LYS A 213 9.69 -20.79 -8.78
C LYS A 213 10.12 -22.25 -8.69
N ARG A 214 11.41 -22.51 -8.81
CA ARG A 214 11.97 -23.86 -8.64
C ARG A 214 12.79 -23.95 -7.37
N LEU A 215 12.59 -25.02 -6.61
CA LEU A 215 13.40 -25.39 -5.46
C LEU A 215 14.29 -26.59 -5.86
N LEU A 216 15.59 -26.49 -5.59
CA LEU A 216 16.53 -27.58 -5.79
C LEU A 216 16.84 -28.24 -4.45
N LEU A 217 16.67 -29.55 -4.38
CA LEU A 217 17.06 -30.32 -3.21
C LEU A 217 18.60 -30.45 -3.13
N PRO A 218 19.16 -30.52 -1.92
CA PRO A 218 20.60 -30.74 -1.72
C PRO A 218 20.98 -32.22 -1.88
N LEU A 219 20.66 -32.78 -3.05
CA LEU A 219 20.89 -34.18 -3.40
C LEU A 219 21.93 -34.28 -4.51
N SER A 220 22.63 -35.42 -4.56
CA SER A 220 23.72 -35.67 -5.52
C SER A 220 23.25 -35.73 -6.99
N GLY A 221 21.99 -36.06 -7.23
CA GLY A 221 21.43 -36.26 -8.58
C GLY A 221 21.75 -37.64 -9.18
N THR A 222 22.21 -38.57 -8.36
CA THR A 222 22.37 -39.98 -8.75
C THR A 222 21.04 -40.70 -8.84
N LYS A 223 21.01 -41.90 -9.36
CA LYS A 223 19.77 -42.68 -9.53
C LYS A 223 19.08 -42.99 -8.19
N GLU A 224 19.86 -43.11 -7.13
CA GLU A 224 19.44 -43.47 -5.80
C GLU A 224 19.12 -42.23 -4.89
N GLU A 225 19.52 -41.02 -5.37
CA GLU A 225 19.45 -39.81 -4.55
C GLU A 225 19.18 -38.60 -5.44
N LYS A 226 17.95 -38.42 -5.91
CA LYS A 226 17.63 -37.36 -6.85
C LYS A 226 16.29 -36.66 -6.66
N ASP A 227 15.32 -37.31 -6.03
CA ASP A 227 13.96 -36.80 -5.86
C ASP A 227 13.58 -36.57 -4.39
N ILE A 228 12.44 -35.95 -4.13
CA ILE A 228 11.97 -35.66 -2.78
C ILE A 228 11.66 -36.94 -1.98
N SER A 229 11.25 -38.01 -2.65
CA SER A 229 11.04 -39.28 -1.98
C SER A 229 12.35 -39.87 -1.48
N ASP A 230 13.43 -39.76 -2.27
CA ASP A 230 14.77 -40.16 -1.84
C ASP A 230 15.30 -39.30 -0.70
N TYR A 231 14.96 -37.99 -0.68
CA TYR A 231 15.29 -37.07 0.41
C TYR A 231 14.70 -37.55 1.75
N PHE A 232 13.40 -37.91 1.75
CA PHE A 232 12.75 -38.43 2.96
C PHE A 232 13.22 -39.85 3.31
N LYS A 233 13.48 -40.71 2.31
CA LYS A 233 14.06 -42.03 2.53
C LYS A 233 15.44 -41.98 3.20
N ALA A 234 16.23 -40.93 2.94
CA ALA A 234 17.52 -40.72 3.59
C ALA A 234 17.40 -40.34 5.09
N GLY A 235 16.19 -40.23 5.62
CA GLY A 235 15.91 -39.93 7.03
C GLY A 235 15.65 -38.47 7.34
N ASN A 236 15.61 -37.60 6.33
CA ASN A 236 15.22 -36.21 6.54
C ASN A 236 13.76 -36.10 6.94
N THR A 237 13.48 -35.20 7.85
CA THR A 237 12.13 -35.00 8.40
C THR A 237 11.35 -33.91 7.65
N ARG A 238 10.06 -33.79 8.00
CA ARG A 238 9.23 -32.66 7.58
C ARG A 238 9.85 -31.31 7.98
N GLU A 239 10.40 -31.24 9.18
CA GLU A 239 11.04 -30.07 9.77
C GLU A 239 12.32 -29.68 9.00
N ASP A 240 13.09 -30.65 8.55
CA ASP A 240 14.29 -30.41 7.74
C ASP A 240 13.91 -29.85 6.35
N PHE A 241 12.86 -30.38 5.75
CA PHE A 241 12.36 -29.83 4.48
C PHE A 241 11.77 -28.43 4.64
N LEU A 242 11.09 -28.13 5.75
CA LEU A 242 10.61 -26.79 6.05
C LEU A 242 11.77 -25.79 6.22
N LYS A 243 12.86 -26.16 6.92
CA LYS A 243 14.05 -25.31 7.01
C LYS A 243 14.63 -25.00 5.62
N LEU A 244 14.80 -26.02 4.80
CA LEU A 244 15.27 -25.86 3.42
C LEU A 244 14.36 -24.91 2.60
N PHE A 245 13.06 -25.01 2.80
CA PHE A 245 12.09 -24.16 2.13
C PHE A 245 12.15 -22.70 2.63
N ILE A 246 12.35 -22.48 3.93
CA ILE A 246 12.56 -21.14 4.50
C ILE A 246 13.84 -20.52 3.95
N GLU A 247 14.96 -21.25 3.93
CA GLU A 247 16.22 -20.80 3.33
C GLU A 247 16.07 -20.43 1.85
N PHE A 248 15.28 -21.21 1.13
CA PHE A 248 14.94 -20.90 -0.26
C PHE A 248 14.17 -19.57 -0.38
N LEU A 249 13.18 -19.32 0.48
CA LEU A 249 12.44 -18.04 0.49
C LEU A 249 13.33 -16.86 0.89
N ASP A 250 14.20 -17.03 1.86
CA ASP A 250 15.17 -16.01 2.28
C ASP A 250 16.10 -15.62 1.11
N ASN A 251 16.60 -16.60 0.37
CA ASN A 251 17.40 -16.36 -0.82
C ASN A 251 16.59 -15.67 -1.94
N LEU A 252 15.35 -16.10 -2.15
CA LEU A 252 14.47 -15.54 -3.18
C LEU A 252 14.13 -14.07 -2.92
N TYR A 253 13.99 -13.69 -1.64
CA TYR A 253 13.61 -12.34 -1.22
C TYR A 253 14.78 -11.56 -0.61
N SER A 254 16.01 -12.02 -0.76
CA SER A 254 17.20 -11.44 -0.10
C SER A 254 17.32 -9.93 -0.26
N ASP A 255 17.15 -9.40 -1.47
CA ASP A 255 17.24 -7.95 -1.74
C ASP A 255 16.15 -7.16 -0.99
N THR A 256 14.93 -7.69 -0.96
CA THR A 256 13.81 -7.09 -0.23
C THR A 256 14.04 -7.15 1.27
N LEU A 257 14.55 -8.28 1.79
CA LEU A 257 14.82 -8.44 3.21
C LEU A 257 15.97 -7.54 3.68
N ILE A 258 16.99 -7.33 2.84
CA ILE A 258 18.06 -6.36 3.11
C ILE A 258 17.50 -4.94 3.22
N MET A 259 16.64 -4.54 2.28
CA MET A 259 15.97 -3.24 2.35
C MET A 259 15.09 -3.10 3.59
N LEU A 260 14.28 -4.10 3.90
CA LEU A 260 13.40 -4.11 5.09
C LEU A 260 14.20 -4.03 6.38
N LYS A 261 15.33 -4.74 6.48
CA LYS A 261 16.22 -4.69 7.65
C LYS A 261 16.75 -3.29 7.89
N SER A 262 17.03 -2.52 6.84
CA SER A 262 17.45 -1.12 6.97
C SER A 262 16.33 -0.17 7.40
N CYS A 263 15.06 -0.60 7.25
CA CYS A 263 13.87 0.17 7.64
C CYS A 263 13.30 -0.26 9.01
N GLU A 264 13.81 -1.36 9.58
CA GLU A 264 13.35 -1.88 10.86
C GLU A 264 13.71 -0.92 12.00
N ILE A 265 12.76 -0.65 12.87
CA ILE A 265 12.99 0.21 14.04
C ILE A 265 13.73 -0.57 15.11
N ASP A 266 14.96 -0.15 15.40
CA ASP A 266 15.75 -0.71 16.51
C ASP A 266 15.35 -0.06 17.84
N PHE A 267 14.61 -0.79 18.66
CA PHE A 267 14.18 -0.34 19.99
C PHE A 267 15.33 -0.25 21.00
N ASN A 268 16.47 -0.89 20.75
CA ASN A 268 17.65 -0.78 21.60
C ASN A 268 18.44 0.50 21.29
N ASN A 269 18.32 1.03 20.06
CA ASN A 269 18.93 2.27 19.61
C ASN A 269 17.85 3.19 19.01
N PRO A 270 17.00 3.81 19.85
CA PRO A 270 15.91 4.64 19.36
C PRO A 270 16.47 5.82 18.55
N PRO A 271 15.79 6.22 17.46
CA PRO A 271 16.21 7.36 16.67
C PRO A 271 16.22 8.64 17.52
N ALA A 272 17.17 9.52 17.25
CA ALA A 272 17.23 10.81 17.90
C ALA A 272 15.94 11.60 17.65
N LYS A 273 15.47 12.36 18.65
CA LYS A 273 14.31 13.23 18.46
C LYS A 273 14.56 14.22 17.33
N ALA A 274 13.58 14.36 16.44
CA ALA A 274 13.65 15.34 15.36
C ALA A 274 13.84 16.75 15.94
N GLN A 275 14.78 17.50 15.41
CA GLN A 275 15.00 18.89 15.85
C GLN A 275 13.82 19.75 15.42
N VAL A 276 13.30 20.53 16.34
CA VAL A 276 12.25 21.52 16.05
C VAL A 276 12.93 22.73 15.39
N ILE A 277 12.44 23.12 14.23
CA ILE A 277 12.91 24.31 13.48
C ILE A 277 11.96 25.48 13.69
N ILE A 278 10.66 25.20 13.73
CA ILE A 278 9.59 26.18 13.85
C ILE A 278 8.64 25.74 14.95
N SER A 279 8.33 26.66 15.90
CA SER A 279 7.33 26.40 16.94
C SER A 279 6.45 27.64 17.18
N ALA A 280 5.31 27.44 17.86
CA ALA A 280 4.48 28.50 18.42
C ALA A 280 4.21 28.18 19.89
N GLY A 281 4.78 28.96 20.80
CA GLY A 281 4.87 28.57 22.20
C GLY A 281 5.57 27.22 22.34
N ASP A 282 4.99 26.32 23.11
CA ASP A 282 5.54 24.96 23.32
C ASP A 282 5.17 23.95 22.21
N VAL A 283 4.40 24.36 21.20
CA VAL A 283 3.90 23.47 20.14
C VAL A 283 4.89 23.42 18.98
N PRO A 284 5.50 22.25 18.67
CA PRO A 284 6.34 22.09 17.50
C PRO A 284 5.48 22.13 16.24
N LEU A 285 5.85 22.98 15.29
CA LEU A 285 5.17 23.14 14.01
C LEU A 285 5.98 22.60 12.84
N GLY A 286 7.25 22.96 12.75
CA GLY A 286 8.17 22.49 11.70
C GLY A 286 9.33 21.73 12.30
N THR A 287 9.44 20.45 12.01
CA THR A 287 10.50 19.57 12.49
C THR A 287 11.32 19.01 11.34
N GLN A 288 12.55 18.66 11.60
CA GLN A 288 13.38 17.95 10.64
C GLN A 288 12.71 16.65 10.18
N GLY A 289 12.87 16.30 8.90
CA GLY A 289 12.29 15.11 8.29
C GLY A 289 10.80 15.22 7.95
N ASN A 290 10.19 16.41 8.05
CA ASN A 290 8.76 16.60 7.83
C ASN A 290 8.42 17.71 6.84
N LEU A 291 7.21 17.62 6.28
CA LEU A 291 6.60 18.70 5.51
C LEU A 291 5.80 19.62 6.43
N PHE A 292 5.81 20.91 6.09
CA PHE A 292 5.06 21.97 6.73
C PHE A 292 4.29 22.73 5.66
N GLY A 293 2.98 22.89 5.80
CA GLY A 293 2.15 23.56 4.81
C GLY A 293 1.71 24.97 5.26
N ILE A 294 1.80 25.94 4.37
CA ILE A 294 1.15 27.25 4.51
C ILE A 294 0.12 27.40 3.41
N THR A 295 -1.07 27.83 3.80
CA THR A 295 -2.16 28.08 2.87
C THR A 295 -2.84 29.42 3.18
N GLY A 296 -3.63 29.94 2.25
CA GLY A 296 -4.37 31.17 2.41
C GLY A 296 -4.78 31.78 1.07
N GLY A 297 -5.73 32.71 1.11
CA GLY A 297 -6.17 33.46 -0.08
C GLY A 297 -5.09 34.39 -0.64
N GLU A 298 -5.39 35.00 -1.78
CA GLU A 298 -4.53 36.06 -2.34
C GLU A 298 -4.53 37.28 -1.42
N GLY A 299 -3.39 37.96 -1.32
CA GLY A 299 -3.25 39.18 -0.52
C GLY A 299 -3.34 39.01 1.02
N THR A 300 -3.37 37.78 1.53
CA THR A 300 -3.44 37.52 2.98
C THR A 300 -2.10 37.68 3.71
N GLY A 301 -0.99 37.89 2.99
CA GLY A 301 0.34 38.12 3.58
C GLY A 301 1.22 36.87 3.69
N LYS A 302 0.92 35.78 2.95
CA LYS A 302 1.73 34.53 2.97
C LYS A 302 3.21 34.78 2.75
N SER A 303 3.59 35.48 1.67
CA SER A 303 5.01 35.76 1.35
C SER A 303 5.71 36.58 2.45
N ASN A 304 5.00 37.48 3.11
CA ASN A 304 5.56 38.23 4.26
C ASN A 304 5.77 37.32 5.49
N TYR A 305 4.84 36.37 5.72
CA TYR A 305 4.96 35.41 6.81
C TYR A 305 6.13 34.45 6.58
N ILE A 306 6.30 33.99 5.35
CA ILE A 306 7.46 33.19 4.90
C ILE A 306 8.77 33.96 5.06
N ALA A 307 8.78 35.23 4.65
CA ALA A 307 9.94 36.09 4.83
C ALA A 307 10.31 36.28 6.31
N ALA A 308 9.34 36.33 7.21
CA ALA A 308 9.59 36.37 8.65
C ALA A 308 10.21 35.07 9.19
N MET A 309 9.74 33.91 8.71
CA MET A 309 10.36 32.60 9.04
C MET A 309 11.81 32.51 8.55
N LEU A 310 12.04 32.86 7.30
CA LEU A 310 13.38 32.86 6.71
C LEU A 310 14.31 33.88 7.42
N ALA A 311 13.79 35.06 7.79
CA ALA A 311 14.56 36.03 8.55
C ALA A 311 15.02 35.48 9.91
N GLY A 312 14.17 34.72 10.60
CA GLY A 312 14.53 34.02 11.82
C GLY A 312 15.62 32.97 11.62
N CYS A 313 15.67 32.32 10.45
CA CYS A 313 16.72 31.34 10.12
C CYS A 313 18.10 31.97 9.86
N ILE A 314 18.14 33.22 9.38
CA ILE A 314 19.39 33.88 8.97
C ILE A 314 19.80 35.03 9.90
N CYS A 315 19.02 35.35 10.92
CA CYS A 315 19.38 36.39 11.87
C CYS A 315 20.62 36.03 12.66
N GLN A 316 21.35 37.04 13.09
CA GLN A 316 22.47 36.87 14.03
C GLN A 316 21.93 36.48 15.40
N PRO A 317 22.63 35.62 16.16
CA PRO A 317 22.12 35.11 17.44
C PRO A 317 21.84 36.20 18.50
N ASP A 318 22.50 37.35 18.39
CA ASP A 318 22.39 38.49 19.28
C ASP A 318 21.30 39.50 18.86
N LYS A 319 20.62 39.29 17.74
CA LYS A 319 19.60 40.21 17.20
C LYS A 319 18.22 39.62 17.30
N GLU A 320 17.34 40.31 18.00
CA GLU A 320 15.92 39.99 17.97
C GLU A 320 15.29 40.35 16.63
N VAL A 321 14.52 39.43 16.08
CA VAL A 321 13.79 39.59 14.83
C VAL A 321 12.32 39.27 15.05
N ASP A 322 11.43 40.14 14.57
CA ASP A 322 10.00 39.87 14.57
C ASP A 322 9.66 38.77 13.57
N THR A 323 9.36 37.58 14.06
CA THR A 323 8.98 36.39 13.27
C THR A 323 7.46 36.20 13.17
N LEU A 324 6.67 37.25 13.45
CA LEU A 324 5.22 37.26 13.33
C LEU A 324 4.51 36.25 14.26
N GLY A 325 5.05 36.07 15.49
CA GLY A 325 4.45 35.26 16.54
C GLY A 325 4.93 33.82 16.59
N ILE A 326 5.80 33.38 15.68
CA ILE A 326 6.43 32.05 15.74
C ILE A 326 7.87 32.15 16.25
N GLN A 327 8.37 31.04 16.72
CA GLN A 327 9.75 30.90 17.17
C GLN A 327 10.51 30.07 16.14
N ILE A 328 11.71 30.52 15.78
CA ILE A 328 12.60 29.86 14.82
C ILE A 328 13.88 29.47 15.55
N THR A 329 14.24 28.18 15.45
CA THR A 329 15.51 27.71 16.02
C THR A 329 16.70 28.31 15.26
N ALA A 330 17.61 28.93 16.00
CA ALA A 330 18.79 29.60 15.45
C ALA A 330 19.63 28.64 14.59
N ASN A 331 20.03 29.12 13.41
CA ASN A 331 20.92 28.41 12.48
C ASN A 331 22.42 28.60 12.84
N SER A 332 22.79 28.21 14.04
CA SER A 332 24.15 28.42 14.55
C SER A 332 25.25 27.73 13.73
N LYS A 333 24.91 26.67 13.00
CA LYS A 333 25.82 25.94 12.12
C LYS A 333 25.87 26.49 10.69
N ARG A 334 25.18 27.59 10.40
CA ARG A 334 25.09 28.20 9.07
C ARG A 334 24.75 27.20 7.95
N LYS A 335 23.82 26.26 8.25
CA LYS A 335 23.29 25.34 7.26
C LYS A 335 22.53 26.09 6.17
N ALA A 336 22.40 25.52 4.99
CA ALA A 336 21.68 26.13 3.88
C ALA A 336 20.23 26.49 4.25
N VAL A 337 19.77 27.65 3.79
CA VAL A 337 18.38 28.11 3.84
C VAL A 337 17.97 28.33 2.40
N LEU A 338 17.01 27.54 1.90
CA LEU A 338 16.68 27.48 0.49
C LEU A 338 15.27 28.02 0.25
N LEU A 339 15.14 28.95 -0.68
CA LEU A 339 13.86 29.50 -1.14
C LEU A 339 13.74 29.27 -2.66
N TYR A 340 12.69 28.58 -3.05
CA TYR A 340 12.30 28.35 -4.43
C TYR A 340 10.96 29.03 -4.69
N ASP A 341 10.93 29.99 -5.58
CA ASP A 341 9.72 30.71 -5.98
C ASP A 341 9.33 30.32 -7.41
N THR A 342 8.13 29.82 -7.58
CA THR A 342 7.60 29.35 -8.88
C THR A 342 6.55 30.29 -9.46
N GLU A 343 6.08 31.28 -8.70
CA GLU A 343 4.94 32.13 -9.05
C GLU A 343 5.33 33.57 -9.40
N GLN A 344 6.36 34.11 -8.74
CA GLN A 344 6.70 35.53 -8.84
C GLN A 344 7.79 35.81 -9.82
N SER A 345 7.76 37.02 -10.40
CA SER A 345 8.84 37.49 -11.26
C SER A 345 10.15 37.71 -10.47
N GLU A 346 11.28 37.68 -11.18
CA GLU A 346 12.60 37.91 -10.59
C GLU A 346 12.68 39.25 -9.81
N VAL A 347 12.08 40.33 -10.36
CA VAL A 347 12.01 41.65 -9.71
C VAL A 347 11.23 41.60 -8.40
N GLN A 348 10.11 40.85 -8.37
CA GLN A 348 9.30 40.70 -7.17
C GLN A 348 9.99 39.85 -6.11
N LEU A 349 10.62 38.76 -6.51
CA LEU A 349 11.43 37.94 -5.62
C LEU A 349 12.60 38.72 -5.03
N PHE A 350 13.32 39.52 -5.86
CA PHE A 350 14.38 40.39 -5.36
C PHE A 350 13.89 41.34 -4.28
N LYS A 351 12.74 42.00 -4.50
CA LYS A 351 12.11 42.88 -3.50
C LYS A 351 11.79 42.13 -2.23
N ASN A 352 11.22 40.93 -2.32
CA ASN A 352 10.86 40.10 -1.16
C ASN A 352 12.10 39.66 -0.38
N VAL A 353 13.18 39.28 -1.06
CA VAL A 353 14.46 38.92 -0.42
C VAL A 353 15.09 40.17 0.22
N SER A 354 15.02 41.34 -0.41
CA SER A 354 15.50 42.60 0.20
C SER A 354 14.76 42.94 1.49
N ASN A 355 13.42 42.77 1.51
CA ASN A 355 12.62 42.97 2.71
C ASN A 355 12.94 41.92 3.80
N LEU A 356 13.22 40.68 3.41
CA LEU A 356 13.66 39.61 4.30
C LEU A 356 15.00 39.98 4.97
N LEU A 357 15.97 40.45 4.20
CA LEU A 357 17.27 40.88 4.72
C LEU A 357 17.14 42.08 5.69
N ALA A 358 16.30 43.07 5.33
CA ALA A 358 15.99 44.19 6.20
C ALA A 358 15.38 43.74 7.52
N ARG A 359 14.42 42.80 7.50
CA ARG A 359 13.81 42.17 8.69
C ARG A 359 14.85 41.44 9.53
N ALA A 360 15.74 40.66 8.90
CA ALA A 360 16.80 39.92 9.57
C ALA A 360 17.94 40.84 10.07
N LYS A 361 17.85 42.14 9.83
CA LYS A 361 18.89 43.12 10.15
C LYS A 361 20.26 42.73 9.53
N GLN A 362 20.25 42.14 8.33
CA GLN A 362 21.42 41.74 7.57
C GLN A 362 21.74 42.81 6.53
N PRO A 363 22.95 43.40 6.55
CA PRO A 363 23.35 44.39 5.53
C PRO A 363 23.55 43.75 4.17
N ASP A 364 24.05 42.52 4.15
CA ASP A 364 24.35 41.74 2.95
C ASP A 364 23.64 40.37 3.01
N LYS A 365 23.44 39.78 1.83
CA LYS A 365 22.84 38.44 1.77
C LYS A 365 23.84 37.38 2.26
N PRO A 366 23.52 36.65 3.35
CA PRO A 366 24.35 35.56 3.85
C PRO A 366 24.55 34.48 2.77
N GLU A 367 25.73 33.86 2.74
CA GLU A 367 26.07 32.84 1.72
C GLU A 367 25.17 31.62 1.78
N GLU A 368 24.77 31.21 2.97
CA GLU A 368 23.87 30.08 3.21
C GLU A 368 22.44 30.31 2.73
N LEU A 369 21.99 31.57 2.56
CA LEU A 369 20.70 31.87 1.96
C LEU A 369 20.78 31.75 0.43
N LYS A 370 20.00 30.88 -0.15
CA LYS A 370 19.85 30.69 -1.58
C LYS A 370 18.40 30.91 -1.98
N ALA A 371 18.15 31.88 -2.83
CA ALA A 371 16.82 32.19 -3.36
C ALA A 371 16.83 32.08 -4.89
N PHE A 372 15.87 31.34 -5.43
CA PHE A 372 15.78 31.01 -6.85
C PHE A 372 14.40 31.35 -7.41
N CYS A 373 14.36 32.12 -8.50
CA CYS A 373 13.18 32.33 -9.30
C CYS A 373 13.11 31.21 -10.36
N LEU A 374 12.13 30.36 -10.26
CA LEU A 374 11.99 29.17 -11.14
C LEU A 374 10.93 29.38 -12.23
N THR A 375 10.37 30.59 -12.38
CA THR A 375 9.29 30.88 -13.34
C THR A 375 9.64 30.61 -14.79
N GLY A 376 10.92 30.77 -15.16
CA GLY A 376 11.43 30.48 -16.50
C GLY A 376 11.65 29.01 -16.83
N MET A 377 11.50 28.11 -15.84
CA MET A 377 11.71 26.68 -16.03
C MET A 377 10.39 25.95 -16.27
N SER A 378 10.45 24.88 -17.06
CA SER A 378 9.33 23.94 -17.16
C SER A 378 9.12 23.19 -15.83
N ARG A 379 7.93 22.64 -15.62
CA ARG A 379 7.55 21.90 -14.41
C ARG A 379 8.55 20.79 -14.03
N LYS A 380 8.99 20.00 -15.01
CA LYS A 380 9.96 18.92 -14.77
C LYS A 380 11.33 19.47 -14.39
N GLU A 381 11.76 20.54 -15.03
CA GLU A 381 13.02 21.21 -14.74
C GLU A 381 13.01 21.83 -13.33
N ARG A 382 11.87 22.41 -12.88
CA ARG A 382 11.72 22.94 -11.52
C ARG A 382 11.97 21.86 -10.46
N LEU A 383 11.28 20.72 -10.54
CA LEU A 383 11.46 19.64 -9.58
C LEU A 383 12.89 19.09 -9.60
N HIS A 384 13.45 18.90 -10.80
CA HIS A 384 14.83 18.44 -10.96
C HIS A 384 15.85 19.42 -10.37
N ALA A 385 15.67 20.73 -10.60
CA ALA A 385 16.51 21.77 -10.04
C ALA A 385 16.44 21.81 -8.51
N ILE A 386 15.24 21.64 -7.92
CA ILE A 386 15.07 21.54 -6.47
C ILE A 386 15.87 20.36 -5.92
N VAL A 387 15.69 19.16 -6.49
CA VAL A 387 16.37 17.93 -6.02
C VAL A 387 17.90 18.10 -6.09
N GLN A 388 18.42 18.52 -7.24
CA GLN A 388 19.88 18.66 -7.43
C GLN A 388 20.50 19.77 -6.59
N SER A 389 19.80 20.90 -6.44
CA SER A 389 20.32 21.99 -5.61
C SER A 389 20.27 21.67 -4.12
N MET A 390 19.25 20.95 -3.65
CA MET A 390 19.22 20.45 -2.27
C MET A 390 20.44 19.55 -2.00
N ASP A 391 20.74 18.61 -2.89
CA ASP A 391 21.90 17.74 -2.76
C ASP A 391 23.20 18.55 -2.68
N LYS A 392 23.42 19.45 -3.66
CA LYS A 392 24.60 20.32 -3.70
C LYS A 392 24.77 21.13 -2.41
N PHE A 393 23.72 21.81 -1.97
CA PHE A 393 23.83 22.71 -0.83
C PHE A 393 23.87 21.98 0.51
N TYR A 394 23.31 20.78 0.60
CA TYR A 394 23.47 19.93 1.77
C TYR A 394 24.95 19.65 2.06
N TYR A 395 25.71 19.23 1.05
CA TYR A 395 27.14 18.97 1.20
C TYR A 395 27.96 20.25 1.37
N GLN A 396 27.60 21.31 0.64
CA GLN A 396 28.35 22.58 0.69
C GLN A 396 28.26 23.26 2.07
N TYR A 397 27.12 23.17 2.76
CA TYR A 397 26.87 23.86 4.03
C TYR A 397 26.74 22.89 5.21
N GLY A 398 27.04 21.61 5.04
CA GLY A 398 26.94 20.61 6.09
C GLY A 398 25.53 20.36 6.60
N GLY A 399 24.52 20.58 5.75
CA GLY A 399 23.11 20.37 6.02
C GLY A 399 22.21 21.50 5.53
N ILE A 400 20.90 21.30 5.66
CA ILE A 400 19.87 22.27 5.30
C ILE A 400 19.02 22.59 6.54
N GLN A 401 18.87 23.87 6.87
CA GLN A 401 18.06 24.34 8.00
C GLN A 401 16.58 24.33 7.66
N LEU A 402 16.22 24.94 6.53
CA LEU A 402 14.85 25.08 6.07
C LEU A 402 14.82 25.16 4.55
N VAL A 403 13.86 24.50 3.94
CA VAL A 403 13.51 24.64 2.52
C VAL A 403 12.13 25.27 2.43
N VAL A 404 11.97 26.27 1.56
CA VAL A 404 10.69 26.87 1.23
C VAL A 404 10.44 26.72 -0.27
N ILE A 405 9.25 26.21 -0.62
CA ILE A 405 8.76 26.13 -1.99
C ILE A 405 7.48 26.96 -2.05
N ASP A 406 7.59 28.18 -2.60
CA ASP A 406 6.47 29.11 -2.79
C ASP A 406 5.82 28.79 -4.13
N GLY A 407 4.63 28.13 -4.07
CA GLY A 407 3.88 27.70 -5.24
C GLY A 407 4.06 26.22 -5.63
N ILE A 408 3.88 25.25 -4.72
CA ILE A 408 3.99 23.82 -5.07
C ILE A 408 2.98 23.36 -6.14
N ALA A 409 1.92 24.12 -6.41
CA ALA A 409 0.95 23.82 -7.47
C ALA A 409 1.61 23.82 -8.85
N ASP A 410 2.68 24.57 -9.03
CA ASP A 410 3.42 24.68 -10.29
C ASP A 410 4.41 23.52 -10.54
N LEU A 411 4.52 22.59 -9.59
CA LEU A 411 5.27 21.35 -9.75
C LEU A 411 4.44 20.22 -10.37
N VAL A 412 3.12 20.39 -10.46
CA VAL A 412 2.18 19.41 -11.04
C VAL A 412 1.47 20.02 -12.27
N LYS A 413 1.00 19.16 -13.17
CA LYS A 413 0.24 19.59 -14.35
C LYS A 413 -1.12 20.22 -13.96
N SER A 414 -1.73 19.64 -12.94
CA SER A 414 -2.97 20.14 -12.34
C SER A 414 -3.00 19.72 -10.87
N ALA A 415 -3.43 20.61 -10.01
CA ALA A 415 -3.68 20.27 -8.60
C ALA A 415 -4.76 19.18 -8.42
N ASN A 416 -5.55 18.89 -9.46
CA ASN A 416 -6.55 17.83 -9.50
C ASN A 416 -6.04 16.52 -10.14
N ASP A 417 -4.81 16.48 -10.62
CA ASP A 417 -4.17 15.23 -11.07
C ASP A 417 -3.70 14.45 -9.85
N GLU A 418 -4.37 13.34 -9.56
CA GLU A 418 -4.11 12.53 -8.37
C GLU A 418 -2.72 11.89 -8.41
N ALA A 419 -2.35 11.28 -9.54
CA ALA A 419 -1.09 10.56 -9.68
C ALA A 419 0.13 11.49 -9.55
N GLU A 420 0.11 12.63 -10.24
CA GLU A 420 1.19 13.62 -10.12
C GLU A 420 1.23 14.27 -8.73
N SER A 421 0.06 14.52 -8.12
CA SER A 421 -0.05 15.09 -6.76
C SER A 421 0.58 14.16 -5.72
N VAL A 422 0.25 12.87 -5.77
CA VAL A 422 0.86 11.86 -4.89
C VAL A 422 2.36 11.80 -5.11
N ALA A 423 2.81 11.70 -6.37
CA ALA A 423 4.23 11.56 -6.69
C ALA A 423 5.07 12.76 -6.20
N VAL A 424 4.60 14.00 -6.40
CA VAL A 424 5.32 15.20 -5.97
C VAL A 424 5.36 15.30 -4.44
N ILE A 425 4.25 15.07 -3.74
CA ILE A 425 4.23 15.14 -2.28
C ILE A 425 5.07 14.02 -1.65
N ASP A 426 5.05 12.81 -2.21
CA ASP A 426 5.88 11.70 -1.74
C ASP A 426 7.37 12.00 -1.95
N GLU A 427 7.74 12.59 -3.09
CA GLU A 427 9.13 13.00 -3.35
C GLU A 427 9.58 14.11 -2.38
N LEU A 428 8.79 15.15 -2.16
CA LEU A 428 9.13 16.18 -1.19
C LEU A 428 9.26 15.62 0.24
N TYR A 429 8.38 14.68 0.63
CA TYR A 429 8.46 14.02 1.93
C TYR A 429 9.73 13.16 2.04
N ARG A 430 10.09 12.43 0.98
CA ARG A 430 11.33 11.66 0.89
C ARG A 430 12.57 12.55 1.02
N LEU A 431 12.58 13.70 0.33
CA LEU A 431 13.68 14.68 0.41
C LEU A 431 13.80 15.27 1.82
N ALA A 432 12.68 15.60 2.47
CA ALA A 432 12.71 16.07 3.87
C ALA A 432 13.40 15.06 4.80
N GLY A 433 13.09 13.76 4.63
CA GLY A 433 13.71 12.67 5.40
C GLY A 433 15.21 12.49 5.08
N ILE A 434 15.57 12.38 3.81
CA ILE A 434 16.96 12.15 3.37
C ILE A 434 17.91 13.27 3.82
N TYR A 435 17.49 14.52 3.63
CA TYR A 435 18.30 15.68 4.01
C TYR A 435 18.06 16.14 5.44
N ASN A 436 17.24 15.42 6.19
CA ASN A 436 16.89 15.72 7.58
C ASN A 436 16.60 17.21 7.80
N THR A 437 15.66 17.74 6.99
CA THR A 437 15.27 19.15 6.97
C THR A 437 13.75 19.31 7.03
N CYS A 438 13.26 20.50 7.34
CA CYS A 438 11.86 20.86 7.20
C CYS A 438 11.64 21.45 5.80
N ILE A 439 10.67 20.94 5.04
CA ILE A 439 10.26 21.52 3.76
C ILE A 439 8.90 22.20 3.94
N LEU A 440 8.89 23.52 3.79
CA LEU A 440 7.73 24.36 3.81
C LEU A 440 7.13 24.46 2.41
N CYS A 441 5.90 24.04 2.29
CA CYS A 441 5.13 24.01 1.04
C CYS A 441 4.02 25.07 1.08
N VAL A 442 3.99 25.96 0.11
CA VAL A 442 2.94 26.98 -0.01
C VAL A 442 1.93 26.57 -1.06
N LEU A 443 0.64 26.61 -0.69
CA LEU A 443 -0.46 26.25 -1.57
C LEU A 443 -1.66 27.16 -1.31
N HIS A 444 -2.31 27.65 -2.38
CA HIS A 444 -3.52 28.47 -2.26
C HIS A 444 -4.75 27.65 -1.85
N PHE A 445 -5.72 28.27 -1.19
CA PHE A 445 -7.05 27.70 -0.98
C PHE A 445 -7.84 27.57 -2.30
N VAL A 446 -8.85 26.72 -2.28
CA VAL A 446 -9.91 26.75 -3.29
C VAL A 446 -10.70 28.06 -3.10
N PRO A 447 -11.01 28.80 -4.18
CA PRO A 447 -11.93 29.94 -4.07
C PRO A 447 -13.23 29.47 -3.37
N ASN A 448 -13.64 30.16 -2.33
CA ASN A 448 -14.84 29.90 -1.51
C ASN A 448 -14.79 28.69 -0.55
N GLY A 449 -13.63 28.22 -0.09
CA GLY A 449 -13.57 27.11 0.88
C GLY A 449 -12.34 27.09 1.77
N LEU A 450 -12.47 26.44 2.94
CA LEU A 450 -11.37 26.17 3.88
C LEU A 450 -10.56 24.90 3.47
N LYS A 451 -10.87 24.30 2.32
CA LYS A 451 -10.14 23.13 1.82
C LYS A 451 -8.96 23.56 0.96
N LEU A 452 -7.85 22.86 1.12
CA LEU A 452 -6.68 22.99 0.26
C LEU A 452 -7.03 22.60 -1.18
N ARG A 453 -6.36 23.20 -2.17
CA ARG A 453 -6.70 23.06 -3.59
C ARG A 453 -6.43 21.66 -4.12
N GLY A 454 -7.48 20.95 -4.54
CA GLY A 454 -7.42 19.71 -5.31
C GLY A 454 -6.82 18.51 -4.58
N HIS A 455 -6.43 17.49 -5.33
CA HIS A 455 -5.73 16.31 -4.82
C HIS A 455 -4.40 16.66 -4.19
N LEU A 456 -3.66 17.61 -4.78
CA LEU A 456 -2.39 18.09 -4.23
C LEU A 456 -2.54 18.61 -2.80
N GLY A 457 -3.60 19.40 -2.55
CA GLY A 457 -3.90 19.89 -1.20
C GLY A 457 -4.27 18.79 -0.23
N SER A 458 -5.05 17.81 -0.66
CA SER A 458 -5.44 16.65 0.16
C SER A 458 -4.21 15.81 0.54
N GLU A 459 -3.30 15.57 -0.41
CA GLU A 459 -2.07 14.82 -0.17
C GLU A 459 -1.10 15.58 0.74
N LEU A 460 -0.93 16.89 0.51
CA LEU A 460 -0.15 17.72 1.43
C LEU A 460 -0.74 17.66 2.85
N GLN A 461 -2.05 17.79 2.99
CA GLN A 461 -2.70 17.71 4.29
C GLN A 461 -2.53 16.35 4.95
N ARG A 462 -2.51 15.26 4.18
CA ARG A 462 -2.27 13.90 4.68
C ARG A 462 -0.84 13.72 5.20
N LYS A 463 0.17 14.17 4.43
CA LYS A 463 1.60 13.94 4.72
C LYS A 463 2.21 14.97 5.66
N ALA A 464 1.87 16.24 5.55
CA ALA A 464 2.47 17.30 6.37
C ALA A 464 2.26 17.08 7.86
N ALA A 465 3.25 17.42 8.65
CA ALA A 465 3.15 17.45 10.12
C ALA A 465 2.25 18.59 10.58
N THR A 466 2.37 19.75 9.95
CA THR A 466 1.59 20.95 10.28
C THR A 466 1.05 21.60 9.02
N ILE A 467 -0.16 22.17 9.13
CA ILE A 467 -0.74 23.08 8.13
C ILE A 467 -1.20 24.35 8.86
N LEU A 468 -0.68 25.50 8.46
CA LEU A 468 -1.17 26.79 8.89
C LEU A 468 -1.99 27.45 7.77
N SER A 469 -3.07 28.14 8.14
CA SER A 469 -3.81 29.03 7.25
C SER A 469 -3.54 30.49 7.62
N ILE A 470 -3.42 31.33 6.61
CA ILE A 470 -3.32 32.77 6.75
C ILE A 470 -4.56 33.40 6.09
N GLU A 471 -5.35 34.08 6.88
CA GLU A 471 -6.63 34.66 6.47
C GLU A 471 -6.65 36.15 6.80
N LYS A 472 -7.50 36.93 6.14
CA LYS A 472 -7.82 38.27 6.61
C LYS A 472 -8.67 38.18 7.88
N ASP A 473 -8.38 39.03 8.83
CA ASP A 473 -9.19 39.14 10.04
C ASP A 473 -10.47 39.96 9.77
N GLU A 474 -11.33 40.08 10.76
CA GLU A 474 -12.51 40.96 10.73
C GLU A 474 -12.10 42.41 10.41
N GLU A 475 -10.95 42.84 10.92
CA GLU A 475 -10.29 44.07 10.52
C GLU A 475 -9.46 43.80 9.24
N PRO A 476 -9.86 44.35 8.07
CA PRO A 476 -9.23 44.04 6.78
C PRO A 476 -7.75 44.38 6.68
N THR A 477 -7.24 45.24 7.55
CA THR A 477 -5.84 45.64 7.63
C THR A 477 -4.95 44.57 8.29
N GLN A 478 -5.57 43.67 9.04
CA GLN A 478 -4.89 42.61 9.78
C GLN A 478 -5.05 41.25 9.11
N SER A 479 -4.09 40.40 9.37
CA SER A 479 -4.14 38.98 8.98
C SER A 479 -3.97 38.11 10.21
N VAL A 480 -4.67 36.98 10.23
CA VAL A 480 -4.63 36.00 11.32
C VAL A 480 -4.08 34.70 10.83
N VAL A 481 -3.16 34.11 11.59
CA VAL A 481 -2.61 32.78 11.36
C VAL A 481 -3.31 31.78 12.27
N LYS A 482 -3.79 30.68 11.67
CA LYS A 482 -4.50 29.59 12.35
C LYS A 482 -3.85 28.27 12.01
N ALA A 483 -3.72 27.38 12.98
CA ALA A 483 -3.35 25.99 12.70
C ALA A 483 -4.58 25.20 12.26
N LEU A 484 -4.51 24.56 11.09
CA LEU A 484 -5.52 23.63 10.60
C LEU A 484 -5.17 22.17 10.97
N LYS A 485 -3.88 21.87 11.07
CA LYS A 485 -3.36 20.55 11.44
C LYS A 485 -2.06 20.72 12.22
N VAL A 486 -1.90 19.93 13.27
CA VAL A 486 -0.64 19.72 14.01
C VAL A 486 -0.56 18.24 14.35
N ARG A 487 0.57 17.57 14.03
CA ARG A 487 0.75 16.14 14.31
C ARG A 487 1.13 15.88 15.76
N ASP A 488 2.02 16.70 16.30
CA ASP A 488 2.60 16.53 17.64
C ASP A 488 1.92 17.48 18.67
N GLY A 489 0.61 17.72 18.50
CA GLY A 489 -0.19 18.56 19.37
C GLY A 489 -1.59 18.79 18.84
N SER A 490 -2.35 19.63 19.52
CA SER A 490 -3.66 20.06 19.04
C SER A 490 -3.53 21.36 18.23
N PRO A 491 -4.23 21.53 17.09
CA PRO A 491 -4.34 22.84 16.43
C PRO A 491 -4.90 23.92 17.36
N LEU A 492 -5.59 23.50 18.42
CA LEU A 492 -6.14 24.43 19.41
C LEU A 492 -5.10 24.98 20.40
N ASP A 493 -3.96 24.29 20.54
CA ASP A 493 -2.88 24.75 21.42
C ASP A 493 -1.99 25.79 20.72
N VAL A 494 -2.08 25.92 19.39
CA VAL A 494 -1.37 26.97 18.63
C VAL A 494 -2.14 28.28 18.75
N PRO A 495 -1.55 29.39 19.25
CA PRO A 495 -2.22 30.66 19.37
C PRO A 495 -2.69 31.21 18.02
N LEU A 496 -3.74 32.01 18.00
CA LEU A 496 -4.16 32.78 16.83
C LEU A 496 -3.28 34.04 16.73
N MET A 497 -2.29 34.01 15.82
CA MET A 497 -1.31 35.09 15.70
C MET A 497 -1.79 36.15 14.73
N LEU A 498 -1.85 37.41 15.19
CA LEU A 498 -2.23 38.56 14.38
C LEU A 498 -0.99 39.31 13.89
N PHE A 499 -1.02 39.72 12.62
CA PHE A 499 -0.01 40.62 12.06
C PHE A 499 -0.63 41.61 11.08
N ALA A 500 -0.02 42.78 10.96
CA ALA A 500 -0.49 43.84 10.08
C ALA A 500 0.67 44.59 9.46
N TRP A 501 0.38 45.28 8.34
CA TRP A 501 1.34 46.20 7.72
C TRP A 501 1.59 47.40 8.61
N ASP A 502 2.84 47.68 8.93
CA ASP A 502 3.27 48.87 9.66
C ASP A 502 3.96 49.83 8.67
N LYS A 503 3.37 51.04 8.57
CA LYS A 503 3.88 52.04 7.59
C LYS A 503 5.24 52.61 8.01
N ALA A 504 5.52 52.73 9.31
CA ALA A 504 6.78 53.28 9.80
C ALA A 504 7.93 52.28 9.60
N ALA A 505 7.67 51.02 9.84
CA ALA A 505 8.63 49.92 9.64
C ALA A 505 8.77 49.50 8.15
N GLY A 506 7.78 49.84 7.29
CA GLY A 506 7.73 49.41 5.92
C GLY A 506 7.59 47.88 5.74
N MET A 507 7.04 47.17 6.75
CA MET A 507 6.87 45.73 6.75
C MET A 507 5.71 45.31 7.67
N HIS A 508 5.28 44.06 7.56
CA HIS A 508 4.32 43.49 8.49
C HIS A 508 4.98 43.25 9.85
N LEU A 509 4.27 43.63 10.94
CA LEU A 509 4.69 43.39 12.31
C LEU A 509 3.67 42.56 13.06
N TYR A 510 4.12 41.82 14.07
CA TYR A 510 3.29 41.06 15.00
C TYR A 510 2.43 42.03 15.83
N LYS A 511 1.15 41.72 15.97
CA LYS A 511 0.16 42.53 16.70
C LYS A 511 -0.40 41.84 17.95
N GLY A 512 0.16 40.68 18.28
CA GLY A 512 -0.29 39.90 19.45
C GLY A 512 -1.15 38.69 19.07
N GLU A 513 -1.72 38.07 20.07
CA GLU A 513 -2.58 36.91 19.93
C GLU A 513 -4.06 37.32 20.01
N LYS A 514 -4.87 36.74 19.12
CA LYS A 514 -6.33 36.89 19.20
C LYS A 514 -6.89 35.83 20.15
N PRO A 515 -7.73 36.18 21.14
CA PRO A 515 -8.42 35.21 21.96
C PRO A 515 -9.24 34.26 21.09
N ARG A 516 -9.15 32.96 21.31
CA ARG A 516 -10.06 31.99 20.68
C ARG A 516 -11.43 32.17 21.32
N GLU A 517 -12.40 32.57 20.52
CA GLU A 517 -13.79 32.41 20.96
C GLU A 517 -14.05 30.91 21.13
N GLU A 518 -14.61 30.54 22.28
CA GLU A 518 -15.03 29.17 22.50
C GLU A 518 -15.91 28.72 21.33
N LYS A 519 -15.65 27.55 20.77
CA LYS A 519 -16.37 27.04 19.62
C LYS A 519 -17.90 27.09 19.80
N GLU A 520 -18.36 26.99 21.05
CA GLU A 520 -19.76 27.13 21.42
C GLU A 520 -20.26 28.54 21.27
N LYS A 521 -19.51 29.56 21.74
CA LYS A 521 -19.90 30.97 21.62
C LYS A 521 -19.96 31.43 20.15
N ARG A 522 -19.03 30.98 19.34
CA ARG A 522 -19.04 31.26 17.89
C ARG A 522 -20.25 30.61 17.20
N LYS A 523 -20.53 29.34 17.54
CA LYS A 523 -21.70 28.63 17.04
C LYS A 523 -22.99 29.28 17.50
N GLU A 524 -23.05 29.74 18.74
CA GLU A 524 -24.18 30.46 19.31
C GLU A 524 -24.44 31.78 18.57
N LYS A 525 -23.42 32.62 18.36
CA LYS A 525 -23.53 33.85 17.58
C LYS A 525 -24.02 33.62 16.15
N GLU A 526 -23.45 32.62 15.47
CA GLU A 526 -23.84 32.23 14.10
C GLU A 526 -25.32 31.82 14.05
N LEU A 527 -25.74 30.95 14.97
CA LEU A 527 -27.12 30.47 15.03
C LEU A 527 -28.12 31.58 15.50
N VAL A 528 -27.68 32.54 16.31
CA VAL A 528 -28.46 33.74 16.64
C VAL A 528 -28.71 34.59 15.39
N CYS A 529 -27.69 34.82 14.55
CA CYS A 529 -27.87 35.56 13.31
C CYS A 529 -28.84 34.83 12.38
N VAL A 530 -28.66 33.52 12.20
CA VAL A 530 -29.56 32.70 11.37
C VAL A 530 -30.99 32.68 11.90
N ALA A 531 -31.15 32.60 13.22
CA ALA A 531 -32.48 32.69 13.83
C ALA A 531 -33.16 34.03 13.52
N ARG A 532 -32.43 35.16 13.67
CA ARG A 532 -32.96 36.49 13.32
C ARG A 532 -33.37 36.59 11.85
N ASP A 533 -32.62 36.00 10.93
CA ASP A 533 -32.96 36.00 9.52
C ASP A 533 -34.20 35.15 9.21
N ILE A 534 -34.35 34.00 9.86
CA ILE A 534 -35.52 33.13 9.72
C ILE A 534 -36.78 33.82 10.31
N PHE A 535 -36.68 34.27 11.54
CA PHE A 535 -37.83 34.84 12.26
C PHE A 535 -38.10 36.31 11.89
N GLY A 536 -37.20 36.97 11.16
CA GLY A 536 -37.48 38.26 10.54
C GLY A 536 -38.49 38.19 9.38
N ARG A 537 -38.70 37.01 8.83
CA ARG A 537 -39.65 36.76 7.75
C ARG A 537 -40.98 36.13 8.20
N GLN A 538 -40.98 35.47 9.36
CA GLN A 538 -42.13 34.77 9.94
C GLN A 538 -42.01 34.68 11.46
N THR A 539 -43.07 34.93 12.19
CA THR A 539 -43.03 34.95 13.65
C THR A 539 -43.03 33.58 14.31
N HIS A 540 -43.53 32.55 13.59
CA HIS A 540 -43.69 31.17 14.07
C HIS A 540 -43.29 30.20 12.99
N ILE A 541 -42.64 29.11 13.35
CA ILE A 541 -42.18 28.09 12.39
C ILE A 541 -42.34 26.69 13.00
N THR A 542 -42.68 25.69 12.17
CA THR A 542 -42.72 24.29 12.61
C THR A 542 -41.29 23.71 12.73
N TYR A 543 -41.18 22.58 13.44
CA TYR A 543 -39.89 21.89 13.56
C TYR A 543 -39.32 21.45 12.22
N ILE A 544 -40.19 20.99 11.33
CA ILE A 544 -39.80 20.46 9.99
C ILE A 544 -39.27 21.63 9.15
N ASP A 545 -40.07 22.71 9.03
CA ASP A 545 -39.70 23.86 8.20
C ASP A 545 -38.43 24.55 8.74
N LEU A 546 -38.24 24.60 10.07
CA LEU A 546 -37.02 25.13 10.68
C LEU A 546 -35.78 24.29 10.31
N CYS A 547 -35.90 22.96 10.33
CA CYS A 547 -34.80 22.09 9.91
C CYS A 547 -34.49 22.25 8.41
N GLU A 548 -35.50 22.41 7.55
CA GLU A 548 -35.32 22.63 6.11
C GLU A 548 -34.65 23.99 5.83
N GLN A 549 -35.08 25.06 6.50
CA GLN A 549 -34.46 26.37 6.34
C GLN A 549 -33.00 26.38 6.82
N LEU A 550 -32.71 25.73 7.95
CA LEU A 550 -31.33 25.58 8.42
C LEU A 550 -30.44 24.79 7.45
N GLN A 551 -30.99 23.76 6.80
CA GLN A 551 -30.26 23.02 5.76
C GLN A 551 -29.96 23.93 4.56
N GLN A 552 -30.89 24.75 4.13
CA GLN A 552 -30.73 25.65 2.98
C GLN A 552 -29.76 26.81 3.29
N ILE A 553 -29.89 27.46 4.44
CA ILE A 553 -29.10 28.65 4.80
C ILE A 553 -27.64 28.26 5.09
N LEU A 554 -27.43 27.13 5.78
CA LEU A 554 -26.10 26.72 6.27
C LEU A 554 -25.46 25.62 5.40
N ASP A 555 -26.14 25.18 4.33
CA ASP A 555 -25.69 24.07 3.46
C ASP A 555 -25.27 22.83 4.25
N VAL A 556 -26.14 22.40 5.16
CA VAL A 556 -25.85 21.25 6.05
C VAL A 556 -26.84 20.11 5.84
N LYS A 557 -26.41 18.89 6.19
CA LYS A 557 -27.29 17.72 6.15
C LYS A 557 -28.32 17.74 7.26
N GLU A 558 -29.45 17.07 7.05
CA GLU A 558 -30.59 16.97 7.98
C GLU A 558 -30.18 16.64 9.43
N ARG A 559 -29.25 15.69 9.61
CA ARG A 559 -28.72 15.32 10.94
C ARG A 559 -28.07 16.50 11.66
N THR A 560 -27.34 17.34 10.92
CA THR A 560 -26.67 18.54 11.46
C THR A 560 -27.68 19.63 11.79
N ALA A 561 -28.67 19.86 10.92
CA ALA A 561 -29.74 20.79 11.16
C ALA A 561 -30.53 20.45 12.44
N LYS A 562 -30.91 19.18 12.63
CA LYS A 562 -31.54 18.69 13.86
C LYS A 562 -30.69 18.93 15.11
N SER A 563 -29.36 18.77 15.02
CA SER A 563 -28.43 19.09 16.10
C SER A 563 -28.40 20.59 16.40
N TYR A 564 -28.52 21.44 15.37
CA TYR A 564 -28.57 22.88 15.54
C TYR A 564 -29.88 23.34 16.19
N VAL A 565 -31.02 22.79 15.78
CA VAL A 565 -32.31 23.07 16.45
C VAL A 565 -32.26 22.69 17.93
N ARG A 566 -31.67 21.55 18.26
CA ARG A 566 -31.47 21.15 19.65
C ARG A 566 -30.60 22.14 20.42
N PHE A 567 -29.45 22.54 19.87
CA PHE A 567 -28.55 23.52 20.47
C PHE A 567 -29.23 24.89 20.68
N MET A 568 -29.97 25.36 19.66
CA MET A 568 -30.72 26.63 19.74
C MET A 568 -31.76 26.63 20.86
N ARG A 569 -32.41 25.49 21.10
CA ARG A 569 -33.35 25.32 22.21
C ARG A 569 -32.64 25.29 23.56
N GLU A 570 -31.53 24.60 23.69
CA GLU A 570 -30.75 24.49 24.93
C GLU A 570 -30.14 25.85 25.35
N ARG A 571 -30.02 26.78 24.40
CA ARG A 571 -29.49 28.15 24.63
C ARG A 571 -30.57 29.21 24.55
N ASP A 572 -31.84 28.84 24.55
CA ASP A 572 -33.00 29.74 24.46
C ASP A 572 -32.97 30.72 23.26
N ILE A 573 -32.18 30.40 22.21
CA ILE A 573 -32.19 31.15 20.95
C ILE A 573 -33.53 31.02 20.26
N ILE A 574 -34.17 29.87 20.39
CA ILE A 574 -35.55 29.59 19.99
C ILE A 574 -36.29 28.96 21.16
N ILE A 575 -37.54 29.33 21.32
CA ILE A 575 -38.44 28.79 22.35
C ILE A 575 -39.69 28.22 21.69
N LYS A 576 -40.39 27.34 22.39
CA LYS A 576 -41.70 26.87 21.93
C LYS A 576 -42.74 27.99 22.17
N ASP A 577 -43.65 28.13 21.21
CA ASP A 577 -44.75 29.06 21.33
C ASP A 577 -45.66 28.66 22.50
N PRO A 578 -45.87 29.54 23.49
CA PRO A 578 -46.75 29.27 24.64
C PRO A 578 -48.19 28.95 24.26
N SER A 579 -48.68 29.51 23.14
CA SER A 579 -50.04 29.32 22.65
C SER A 579 -50.22 28.08 21.79
N ASN A 580 -49.16 27.59 21.12
CA ASN A 580 -49.18 26.39 20.31
C ASN A 580 -47.83 25.66 20.31
N GLN A 581 -47.72 24.62 21.11
CA GLN A 581 -46.51 23.83 21.31
C GLN A 581 -45.92 23.15 20.05
N SER A 582 -46.64 23.18 18.93
CA SER A 582 -46.15 22.67 17.64
C SER A 582 -45.24 23.65 16.90
N TYR A 583 -45.21 24.89 17.30
CA TYR A 583 -44.42 25.96 16.71
C TYR A 583 -43.26 26.41 17.59
N PHE A 584 -42.26 26.95 16.94
CA PHE A 584 -41.16 27.68 17.58
C PHE A 584 -41.26 29.16 17.26
N MET A 585 -40.74 29.96 18.14
CA MET A 585 -40.55 31.40 18.00
C MET A 585 -39.15 31.79 18.48
N ILE A 586 -38.71 32.98 18.11
CA ILE A 586 -37.40 33.51 18.55
C ILE A 586 -37.40 33.70 20.06
N GLY A 587 -36.31 33.35 20.75
CA GLY A 587 -36.10 33.60 22.17
C GLY A 587 -35.79 35.06 22.46
N LEU A 588 -35.66 35.36 23.74
CA LEU A 588 -35.19 36.69 24.21
C LEU A 588 -33.66 36.78 24.02
N ILE A 589 -33.22 37.21 22.83
CA ILE A 589 -31.80 37.29 22.43
C ILE A 589 -31.37 38.77 22.44
#